data_7c8205af8bd73cb373e24d5c925ccb47
#
_entry.id   7c8205af8bd73cb373e24d5c925ccb47
#
_cell.length_a   1.000
_cell.length_b   1.000
_cell.length_c   1.000
_cell.angle_alpha   90.00
_cell.angle_beta   90.00
_cell.angle_gamma   90.00
#
_symmetry.space_group_name_H-M   'P 1'
#
loop_
_entity.id
_entity.type
_entity.pdbx_description
1 polymer ?
#
loop_
_entity_poly.entity_id
_entity_poly.type
_entity_poly.pdbx_seq_one_letter_code
_entity_poly.pdbx_strand_id
1 'polypeptide(L)'
;MSEADTVPRDKLIPSGDTIFAWIQEVFAQGVRRPGYPADRWAEQFCLERFRALGLENVRLEPVQLPYWEPRQWSLTVSAGGTQASIPCFPLPHSAPAGDLEADLVVFDAGSPEDVRGRASLFDLPLMRSRHSTLAGLATSCYDPDDTFAQSMQVLPFGREIQAVMEPSIQAGASAFIGVLSGYPGDSAEYYVPYDAVARPIPGVWISGSQGERLRDMMREAPVRVALRVDSAREEITTHNVVGELPGADEEMVIIGSHHDGPWASAVEDASGVSLVLAQAAYWSQVSPVERPHRLVFLLNSGHMAGGAGARSFIDRHRPELQRTVLEVHLEHAAGEFVESGRGVVPSGHPEARWWFTSRIPPLESAVRRAIEAEDLRRSLILPPTAFGPRPTTDCGDFHLAGVPIVNYLTAPFYLFDAMDTLDKIHRPSLEPVTRAAVRIIESTRRVSAAGMRAALPG
;
A
#
# COMPACT_ATOMS: atom_id res chain seq x y z
N MET A 1 -5.25 5.31 -35.62
CA MET A 1 -6.24 4.80 -34.63
C MET A 1 -7.53 5.54 -34.87
N SER A 2 -8.60 4.88 -35.32
CA SER A 2 -9.90 5.52 -35.46
C SER A 2 -10.46 5.77 -34.07
N GLU A 3 -10.99 6.95 -33.86
CA GLU A 3 -11.66 7.44 -32.63
C GLU A 3 -13.02 6.74 -32.41
N ALA A 4 -13.09 5.44 -32.47
CA ALA A 4 -14.23 4.74 -31.87
C ALA A 4 -13.93 4.72 -30.35
N ASP A 5 -14.39 5.74 -29.64
CA ASP A 5 -14.51 5.73 -28.19
C ASP A 5 -15.24 4.45 -27.79
N THR A 6 -14.49 3.44 -27.35
CA THR A 6 -15.04 2.24 -26.73
C THR A 6 -15.53 2.63 -25.34
N VAL A 7 -16.77 3.12 -25.29
CA VAL A 7 -17.44 3.42 -24.02
C VAL A 7 -17.65 2.09 -23.30
N PRO A 8 -17.21 1.96 -22.02
CA PRO A 8 -17.52 0.79 -21.22
C PRO A 8 -19.03 0.49 -21.28
N ARG A 9 -19.37 -0.78 -21.32
CA ARG A 9 -20.78 -1.20 -21.27
C ARG A 9 -21.26 -1.01 -19.83
N ASP A 10 -21.75 0.17 -19.48
CA ASP A 10 -22.09 0.59 -18.11
C ASP A 10 -22.91 -0.46 -17.34
N LYS A 11 -23.82 -1.16 -18.04
CA LYS A 11 -24.63 -2.21 -17.43
C LYS A 11 -23.84 -3.44 -16.94
N LEU A 12 -22.61 -3.61 -17.39
CA LEU A 12 -21.73 -4.72 -16.97
C LEU A 12 -20.83 -4.33 -15.79
N ILE A 13 -20.73 -3.05 -15.48
CA ILE A 13 -19.95 -2.57 -14.33
C ILE A 13 -20.72 -2.91 -13.04
N PRO A 14 -20.11 -3.60 -12.07
CA PRO A 14 -20.71 -3.76 -10.75
C PRO A 14 -21.01 -2.40 -10.11
N SER A 15 -22.14 -2.28 -9.44
CA SER A 15 -22.49 -1.04 -8.75
C SER A 15 -21.48 -0.75 -7.60
N GLY A 16 -21.34 0.53 -7.26
CA GLY A 16 -20.51 0.97 -6.13
C GLY A 16 -20.91 0.28 -4.82
N ASP A 17 -22.21 0.00 -4.62
CA ASP A 17 -22.69 -0.77 -3.46
C ASP A 17 -22.25 -2.23 -3.50
N THR A 18 -22.20 -2.86 -4.68
CA THR A 18 -21.70 -4.23 -4.84
C THR A 18 -20.21 -4.28 -4.53
N ILE A 19 -19.42 -3.35 -5.08
CA ILE A 19 -17.97 -3.27 -4.84
C ILE A 19 -17.70 -3.00 -3.35
N PHE A 20 -18.45 -2.08 -2.73
CA PHE A 20 -18.32 -1.79 -1.31
C PHE A 20 -18.71 -2.98 -0.42
N ALA A 21 -19.70 -3.79 -0.81
CA ALA A 21 -20.05 -5.00 -0.08
C ALA A 21 -18.89 -6.01 -0.04
N TRP A 22 -18.12 -6.15 -1.12
CA TRP A 22 -16.90 -6.99 -1.11
C TRP A 22 -15.83 -6.42 -0.18
N ILE A 23 -15.64 -5.10 -0.16
CA ILE A 23 -14.73 -4.44 0.80
C ILE A 23 -15.15 -4.77 2.24
N GLN A 24 -16.44 -4.67 2.55
CA GLN A 24 -16.97 -5.00 3.88
C GLN A 24 -16.75 -6.47 4.24
N GLU A 25 -16.94 -7.39 3.29
CA GLU A 25 -16.75 -8.83 3.49
C GLU A 25 -15.28 -9.16 3.82
N VAL A 26 -14.33 -8.55 3.10
CA VAL A 26 -12.88 -8.70 3.35
C VAL A 26 -12.48 -8.04 4.68
N PHE A 27 -12.91 -6.81 4.92
CA PHE A 27 -12.61 -6.06 6.14
C PHE A 27 -13.10 -6.77 7.41
N ALA A 28 -14.26 -7.42 7.35
CA ALA A 28 -14.87 -8.11 8.48
C ALA A 28 -14.05 -9.30 9.02
N GLN A 29 -13.07 -9.78 8.27
CA GLN A 29 -12.22 -10.90 8.69
C GLN A 29 -11.13 -10.49 9.69
N GLY A 30 -10.85 -9.20 9.82
CA GLY A 30 -9.85 -8.67 10.73
C GLY A 30 -8.46 -8.54 10.11
N VAL A 31 -7.42 -8.66 10.93
CA VAL A 31 -6.03 -8.40 10.55
C VAL A 31 -5.54 -9.38 9.46
N ARG A 32 -5.16 -8.83 8.29
CA ARG A 32 -4.78 -9.61 7.11
C ARG A 32 -3.26 -9.63 6.84
N ARG A 33 -2.42 -9.57 7.86
CA ARG A 33 -0.97 -9.73 7.66
C ARG A 33 -0.66 -11.07 7.01
N PRO A 34 0.40 -11.17 6.19
CA PRO A 34 0.73 -12.38 5.47
C PRO A 34 0.77 -13.61 6.37
N GLY A 35 -0.03 -14.63 6.03
CA GLY A 35 -0.16 -15.88 6.76
C GLY A 35 -1.13 -15.90 7.93
N TYR A 36 -1.71 -14.76 8.32
CA TYR A 36 -2.76 -14.69 9.36
C TYR A 36 -4.04 -15.39 8.89
N PRO A 37 -4.93 -15.81 9.82
CA PRO A 37 -6.19 -16.46 9.44
C PRO A 37 -7.03 -15.67 8.44
N ALA A 38 -7.10 -14.33 8.59
CA ALA A 38 -7.84 -13.47 7.68
C ALA A 38 -7.18 -13.35 6.29
N ASP A 39 -5.86 -13.40 6.19
CA ASP A 39 -5.14 -13.45 4.91
C ASP A 39 -5.39 -14.77 4.17
N ARG A 40 -5.29 -15.91 4.87
CA ARG A 40 -5.64 -17.22 4.30
C ARG A 40 -7.11 -17.30 3.86
N TRP A 41 -8.01 -16.67 4.59
CA TRP A 41 -9.41 -16.53 4.19
C TRP A 41 -9.52 -15.69 2.91
N ALA A 42 -8.78 -14.57 2.80
CA ALA A 42 -8.78 -13.72 1.62
C ALA A 42 -8.26 -14.47 0.37
N GLU A 43 -7.22 -15.31 0.49
CA GLU A 43 -6.78 -16.20 -0.59
C GLU A 43 -7.94 -17.07 -1.11
N GLN A 44 -8.67 -17.74 -0.21
CA GLN A 44 -9.79 -18.62 -0.59
C GLN A 44 -10.97 -17.83 -1.13
N PHE A 45 -11.32 -16.71 -0.51
CA PHE A 45 -12.36 -15.82 -0.99
C PHE A 45 -12.10 -15.37 -2.44
N CYS A 46 -10.91 -14.88 -2.73
CA CYS A 46 -10.53 -14.44 -4.08
C CYS A 46 -10.56 -15.60 -5.08
N LEU A 47 -10.03 -16.78 -4.71
CA LEU A 47 -10.05 -17.98 -5.51
C LEU A 47 -11.47 -18.39 -5.88
N GLU A 48 -12.40 -18.40 -4.90
CA GLU A 48 -13.80 -18.75 -5.09
C GLU A 48 -14.53 -17.70 -5.93
N ARG A 49 -14.26 -16.41 -5.72
CA ARG A 49 -14.85 -15.34 -6.54
C ARG A 49 -14.41 -15.43 -8.00
N PHE A 50 -13.14 -15.67 -8.28
CA PHE A 50 -12.65 -15.88 -9.66
C PHE A 50 -13.33 -17.07 -10.31
N ARG A 51 -13.49 -18.19 -9.61
CA ARG A 51 -14.21 -19.37 -10.11
C ARG A 51 -15.69 -19.06 -10.38
N ALA A 52 -16.37 -18.39 -9.44
CA ALA A 52 -17.78 -18.02 -9.58
C ALA A 52 -18.02 -17.05 -10.74
N LEU A 53 -17.05 -16.20 -11.07
CA LEU A 53 -17.07 -15.31 -12.22
C LEU A 53 -16.71 -16.00 -13.55
N GLY A 54 -16.38 -17.30 -13.53
CA GLY A 54 -16.07 -18.08 -14.72
C GLY A 54 -14.68 -17.83 -15.30
N LEU A 55 -13.72 -17.38 -14.49
CA LEU A 55 -12.32 -17.30 -14.91
C LEU A 55 -11.76 -18.71 -15.11
N GLU A 56 -10.86 -18.84 -16.06
CA GLU A 56 -10.13 -20.06 -16.37
C GLU A 56 -8.79 -20.11 -15.59
N ASN A 57 -8.19 -21.30 -15.50
CA ASN A 57 -6.87 -21.52 -14.87
C ASN A 57 -6.75 -20.90 -13.45
N VAL A 58 -7.87 -20.86 -12.72
CA VAL A 58 -7.90 -20.30 -11.36
C VAL A 58 -7.10 -21.17 -10.40
N ARG A 59 -6.05 -20.59 -9.83
CA ARG A 59 -5.05 -21.32 -9.04
C ARG A 59 -4.44 -20.48 -7.95
N LEU A 60 -3.85 -21.16 -6.97
CA LEU A 60 -2.97 -20.60 -5.95
C LEU A 60 -1.51 -20.85 -6.37
N GLU A 61 -0.69 -19.81 -6.38
CA GLU A 61 0.74 -19.89 -6.64
C GLU A 61 1.54 -19.64 -5.35
N PRO A 62 2.35 -20.59 -4.88
CA PRO A 62 2.99 -20.50 -3.57
C PRO A 62 4.05 -19.39 -3.54
N VAL A 63 4.05 -18.67 -2.41
CA VAL A 63 4.99 -17.60 -2.06
C VAL A 63 5.61 -17.94 -0.70
N GLN A 64 6.93 -18.01 -0.62
CA GLN A 64 7.65 -18.17 0.63
C GLN A 64 7.99 -16.83 1.22
N LEU A 65 7.69 -16.63 2.49
CA LEU A 65 7.97 -15.37 3.18
C LEU A 65 8.09 -15.56 4.70
N PRO A 66 8.81 -14.66 5.39
CA PRO A 66 8.90 -14.68 6.84
C PRO A 66 7.60 -14.20 7.48
N TYR A 67 7.04 -15.06 8.34
CA TYR A 67 5.90 -14.73 9.20
C TYR A 67 6.36 -13.95 10.43
N TRP A 68 5.53 -13.01 10.87
CA TRP A 68 5.71 -12.29 12.12
C TRP A 68 4.37 -11.99 12.78
N GLU A 69 4.26 -12.37 14.07
CA GLU A 69 3.06 -12.14 14.88
C GLU A 69 3.46 -11.63 16.27
N PRO A 70 3.20 -10.35 16.61
CA PRO A 70 3.37 -9.88 17.98
C PRO A 70 2.27 -10.46 18.87
N ARG A 71 2.65 -11.05 20.01
CA ARG A 71 1.73 -11.72 20.95
C ARG A 71 1.53 -10.95 22.23
N GLN A 72 2.63 -10.48 22.84
CA GLN A 72 2.62 -9.70 24.05
C GLN A 72 3.70 -8.62 23.99
N TRP A 73 3.34 -7.42 24.39
CA TRP A 73 4.31 -6.32 24.48
C TRP A 73 3.91 -5.32 25.55
N SER A 74 4.89 -4.66 26.12
CA SER A 74 4.69 -3.56 27.04
C SER A 74 5.91 -2.66 27.08
N LEU A 75 5.70 -1.37 27.28
CA LEU A 75 6.70 -0.38 27.59
C LEU A 75 6.35 0.29 28.90
N THR A 76 7.21 0.15 29.89
CA THR A 76 7.13 0.84 31.17
C THR A 76 8.34 1.76 31.31
N VAL A 77 8.11 2.94 31.85
CA VAL A 77 9.16 3.93 32.09
C VAL A 77 9.20 4.32 33.58
N SER A 78 10.39 4.57 34.09
CA SER A 78 10.60 5.02 35.45
C SER A 78 11.55 6.22 35.49
N ALA A 79 11.19 7.25 36.29
CA ALA A 79 11.99 8.44 36.51
C ALA A 79 11.68 9.03 37.89
N GLY A 80 12.68 9.44 38.68
CA GLY A 80 12.47 10.10 39.96
C GLY A 80 11.60 9.32 40.96
N GLY A 81 11.58 7.97 40.90
CA GLY A 81 10.73 7.13 41.74
C GLY A 81 9.28 6.96 41.24
N THR A 82 8.91 7.59 40.13
CA THR A 82 7.61 7.42 39.47
C THR A 82 7.73 6.40 38.35
N GLN A 83 6.71 5.55 38.21
CA GLN A 83 6.61 4.57 37.12
C GLN A 83 5.33 4.80 36.31
N ALA A 84 5.41 4.64 34.99
CA ALA A 84 4.28 4.78 34.10
C ALA A 84 4.33 3.76 32.94
N SER A 85 3.18 3.25 32.54
CA SER A 85 3.01 2.49 31.30
C SER A 85 2.83 3.45 30.13
N ILE A 86 3.47 3.13 29.00
CA ILE A 86 3.38 3.89 27.76
C ILE A 86 2.70 3.01 26.71
N PRO A 87 1.55 3.44 26.16
CA PRO A 87 0.94 2.77 25.00
C PRO A 87 1.92 2.68 23.84
N CYS A 88 2.09 1.48 23.27
CA CYS A 88 3.05 1.25 22.20
C CYS A 88 2.60 0.09 21.32
N PHE A 89 3.16 0.02 20.12
CA PHE A 89 3.01 -1.11 19.20
C PHE A 89 4.39 -1.65 18.78
N PRO A 90 4.62 -2.98 18.73
CA PRO A 90 5.90 -3.52 18.32
C PRO A 90 6.27 -3.12 16.90
N LEU A 91 7.51 -2.70 16.69
CA LEU A 91 8.04 -2.45 15.37
C LEU A 91 8.14 -3.77 14.60
N PRO A 92 7.55 -3.86 13.39
CA PRO A 92 7.50 -5.11 12.64
C PRO A 92 8.88 -5.76 12.47
N HIS A 93 8.94 -7.07 12.68
CA HIS A 93 10.15 -7.89 12.57
C HIS A 93 11.32 -7.46 13.49
N SER A 94 11.10 -6.60 14.49
CA SER A 94 12.11 -6.29 15.52
C SER A 94 12.36 -7.49 16.44
N ALA A 95 13.55 -7.60 17.04
CA ALA A 95 13.91 -8.74 17.90
C ALA A 95 12.95 -8.88 19.09
N PRO A 96 12.66 -10.12 19.55
CA PRO A 96 11.96 -10.30 20.82
C PRO A 96 12.82 -9.82 22.00
N ALA A 97 12.15 -9.40 23.08
CA ALA A 97 12.76 -9.08 24.37
C ALA A 97 11.88 -9.64 25.49
N GLY A 98 12.44 -10.36 26.42
CA GLY A 98 11.73 -10.84 27.62
C GLY A 98 11.46 -9.71 28.60
N ASP A 99 12.49 -9.27 29.32
CA ASP A 99 12.44 -8.15 30.24
C ASP A 99 13.74 -7.32 30.06
N LEU A 100 13.78 -6.51 28.98
CA LEU A 100 14.91 -5.65 28.71
C LEU A 100 14.78 -4.35 29.51
N GLU A 101 15.76 -4.08 30.36
CA GLU A 101 15.86 -2.80 31.07
C GLU A 101 17.06 -2.00 30.52
N ALA A 102 16.84 -0.71 30.24
CA ALA A 102 17.89 0.17 29.75
C ALA A 102 17.59 1.64 30.11
N ASP A 103 18.64 2.46 30.18
CA ASP A 103 18.48 3.90 30.26
C ASP A 103 18.01 4.45 28.92
N LEU A 104 17.12 5.43 28.94
CA LEU A 104 16.57 6.07 27.74
C LEU A 104 17.42 7.28 27.33
N VAL A 105 17.79 7.34 26.06
CA VAL A 105 18.55 8.46 25.49
C VAL A 105 17.94 8.87 24.16
N VAL A 106 17.81 10.18 23.92
CA VAL A 106 17.39 10.69 22.60
C VAL A 106 18.52 10.44 21.61
N PHE A 107 18.18 9.87 20.46
CA PHE A 107 19.15 9.69 19.38
C PHE A 107 19.59 11.05 18.83
N ASP A 108 20.89 11.27 18.79
CA ASP A 108 21.51 12.43 18.14
C ASP A 108 22.51 11.94 17.09
N ALA A 109 22.28 12.31 15.82
CA ALA A 109 23.20 11.97 14.74
C ALA A 109 24.60 12.60 14.88
N GLY A 110 24.74 13.68 15.68
CA GLY A 110 26.01 14.30 16.00
C GLY A 110 26.81 13.55 17.07
N SER A 111 26.14 12.70 17.87
CA SER A 111 26.73 11.89 18.96
C SER A 111 26.07 10.52 19.03
N PRO A 112 26.09 9.72 17.93
CA PRO A 112 25.36 8.47 17.86
C PRO A 112 25.80 7.42 18.88
N GLU A 113 27.05 7.50 19.36
CA GLU A 113 27.61 6.60 20.37
C GLU A 113 26.92 6.69 21.74
N ASP A 114 26.20 7.78 22.03
CA ASP A 114 25.49 7.96 23.30
C ASP A 114 24.37 6.91 23.52
N VAL A 115 23.82 6.32 22.45
CA VAL A 115 22.81 5.26 22.57
C VAL A 115 23.40 3.86 22.78
N ARG A 116 24.71 3.69 22.79
CA ARG A 116 25.36 2.39 22.94
C ARG A 116 24.97 1.71 24.26
N GLY A 117 24.35 0.51 24.13
CA GLY A 117 23.86 -0.25 25.28
C GLY A 117 22.64 0.38 25.99
N ARG A 118 22.03 1.40 25.42
CA ARG A 118 20.87 2.11 25.95
C ARG A 118 19.67 1.96 25.03
N ALA A 119 18.48 2.36 25.50
CA ALA A 119 17.30 2.48 24.65
C ALA A 119 17.32 3.81 23.90
N SER A 120 17.23 3.75 22.58
CA SER A 120 17.24 4.91 21.69
C SER A 120 15.84 5.46 21.50
N LEU A 121 15.60 6.73 21.85
CA LEU A 121 14.39 7.46 21.51
C LEU A 121 14.63 8.22 20.20
N PHE A 122 13.85 7.90 19.16
CA PHE A 122 14.02 8.41 17.81
C PHE A 122 12.71 8.98 17.25
N ASP A 123 12.76 10.18 16.68
CA ASP A 123 11.60 10.79 16.02
C ASP A 123 11.48 10.35 14.57
N LEU A 124 10.29 9.86 14.21
CA LEU A 124 9.88 9.66 12.82
C LEU A 124 8.76 10.65 12.47
N PRO A 125 9.10 11.81 11.91
CA PRO A 125 8.07 12.71 11.38
C PRO A 125 7.52 12.14 10.07
N LEU A 126 6.20 12.11 9.93
CA LEU A 126 5.58 11.83 8.64
C LEU A 126 5.86 12.95 7.65
N MET A 127 6.06 12.58 6.40
CA MET A 127 6.30 13.55 5.34
C MET A 127 5.01 14.32 5.01
N ARG A 128 5.11 15.65 5.02
CA ARG A 128 4.04 16.56 4.60
C ARG A 128 4.44 17.24 3.31
N SER A 129 3.59 17.23 2.32
CA SER A 129 3.82 17.88 1.03
C SER A 129 2.60 18.68 0.59
N ARG A 130 2.83 19.84 -0.03
CA ARG A 130 1.74 20.53 -0.74
C ARG A 130 1.33 19.71 -1.95
N HIS A 131 0.03 19.56 -2.20
CA HIS A 131 -0.45 18.92 -3.43
C HIS A 131 0.07 19.62 -4.68
N SER A 132 0.23 20.96 -4.66
CA SER A 132 0.85 21.70 -5.76
C SER A 132 2.30 21.30 -6.03
N THR A 133 3.06 20.90 -5.00
CA THR A 133 4.42 20.34 -5.17
C THR A 133 4.38 18.96 -5.84
N LEU A 134 3.45 18.11 -5.43
CA LEU A 134 3.26 16.80 -6.05
C LEU A 134 2.77 16.92 -7.50
N ALA A 135 1.86 17.88 -7.76
CA ALA A 135 1.41 18.20 -9.11
C ALA A 135 2.56 18.68 -10.02
N GLY A 136 3.59 19.31 -9.45
CA GLY A 136 4.81 19.69 -10.18
C GLY A 136 5.67 18.50 -10.65
N LEU A 137 5.48 17.30 -10.08
CA LEU A 137 6.11 16.06 -10.52
C LEU A 137 5.29 15.31 -11.57
N ALA A 138 4.01 15.67 -11.71
CA ALA A 138 3.08 15.00 -12.61
C ALA A 138 3.29 15.42 -14.07
N THR A 139 3.05 14.52 -15.00
CA THR A 139 3.00 14.81 -16.43
C THR A 139 1.65 15.42 -16.84
N SER A 140 0.61 15.19 -16.04
CA SER A 140 -0.72 15.77 -16.18
C SER A 140 -1.42 15.81 -14.83
N CYS A 141 -2.25 16.84 -14.63
CA CYS A 141 -3.08 17.04 -13.45
C CYS A 141 -4.53 17.29 -13.89
N TYR A 142 -5.49 16.62 -13.23
CA TYR A 142 -6.92 16.87 -13.41
C TYR A 142 -7.54 17.29 -12.08
N ASP A 143 -7.57 18.60 -11.83
CA ASP A 143 -8.14 19.24 -10.64
C ASP A 143 -8.93 20.49 -11.07
N PRO A 144 -10.10 20.33 -11.71
CA PRO A 144 -10.88 21.44 -12.26
C PRO A 144 -11.40 22.44 -11.20
N ASP A 145 -11.42 22.03 -9.93
CA ASP A 145 -11.86 22.85 -8.81
C ASP A 145 -10.70 23.56 -8.10
N ASP A 146 -9.45 23.43 -8.59
CA ASP A 146 -8.23 24.01 -8.02
C ASP A 146 -8.02 23.69 -6.52
N THR A 147 -8.41 22.47 -6.12
CA THR A 147 -8.35 22.02 -4.72
C THR A 147 -6.91 21.83 -4.24
N PHE A 148 -5.98 21.56 -5.16
CA PHE A 148 -4.57 21.32 -4.86
C PHE A 148 -3.79 22.59 -4.52
N ALA A 149 -4.30 23.76 -4.87
CA ALA A 149 -3.60 25.03 -4.63
C ALA A 149 -3.32 25.30 -3.14
N GLN A 150 -4.22 24.90 -2.25
CA GLN A 150 -4.17 25.18 -0.82
C GLN A 150 -4.12 23.96 0.08
N SER A 151 -4.23 22.75 -0.47
CA SER A 151 -4.27 21.52 0.33
C SER A 151 -2.88 20.91 0.52
N MET A 152 -2.77 20.18 1.63
CA MET A 152 -1.55 19.46 2.04
C MET A 152 -1.86 17.96 2.13
N GLN A 153 -0.97 17.14 1.64
CA GLN A 153 -0.99 15.70 1.88
C GLN A 153 -0.04 15.34 3.02
N VAL A 154 -0.50 14.52 3.93
CA VAL A 154 0.33 13.81 4.90
C VAL A 154 0.52 12.40 4.36
N LEU A 155 1.74 12.04 4.03
CA LEU A 155 2.05 10.72 3.49
C LEU A 155 2.11 9.67 4.59
N PRO A 156 1.77 8.39 4.31
CA PRO A 156 1.73 7.33 5.31
C PRO A 156 3.12 6.88 5.78
N PHE A 157 4.18 7.53 5.36
CA PHE A 157 5.56 7.19 5.69
C PHE A 157 6.45 8.43 5.76
N GLY A 158 7.58 8.30 6.46
CA GLY A 158 8.68 9.25 6.44
C GLY A 158 9.61 9.01 5.24
N ARG A 159 10.63 9.86 5.12
CA ARG A 159 11.56 9.87 3.97
C ARG A 159 12.35 8.57 3.79
N GLU A 160 12.64 7.84 4.87
CA GLU A 160 13.49 6.65 4.88
C GLU A 160 12.79 5.51 5.64
N ILE A 161 11.67 5.07 5.08
CA ILE A 161 10.78 4.10 5.72
C ILE A 161 11.49 2.78 6.11
N GLN A 162 12.44 2.31 5.28
CA GLN A 162 13.16 1.05 5.53
C GLN A 162 14.39 1.21 6.41
N ALA A 163 14.83 2.45 6.70
CA ALA A 163 16.01 2.76 7.50
C ALA A 163 15.68 3.36 8.88
N VAL A 164 14.41 3.30 9.30
CA VAL A 164 13.93 3.98 10.51
C VAL A 164 14.71 3.59 11.77
N MET A 165 15.04 2.32 11.93
CA MET A 165 15.73 1.77 13.10
C MET A 165 17.25 1.68 12.92
N GLU A 166 17.70 1.74 11.69
CA GLU A 166 19.09 1.47 11.30
C GLU A 166 20.13 2.35 12.02
N PRO A 167 19.95 3.67 12.15
CA PRO A 167 20.92 4.51 12.86
C PRO A 167 21.14 4.07 14.30
N SER A 168 20.08 3.68 15.01
CA SER A 168 20.20 3.19 16.41
C SER A 168 20.89 1.84 16.49
N ILE A 169 20.62 0.93 15.52
CA ILE A 169 21.31 -0.37 15.43
C ILE A 169 22.80 -0.18 15.21
N GLN A 170 23.19 0.65 14.25
CA GLN A 170 24.59 0.92 13.92
C GLN A 170 25.36 1.56 15.08
N ALA A 171 24.69 2.41 15.85
CA ALA A 171 25.26 3.02 17.03
C ALA A 171 25.34 2.08 18.26
N GLY A 172 24.76 0.88 18.18
CA GLY A 172 24.81 -0.15 19.22
C GLY A 172 23.77 0.03 20.32
N ALA A 173 22.62 0.60 20.01
CA ALA A 173 21.48 0.65 20.93
C ALA A 173 21.02 -0.75 21.34
N SER A 174 20.51 -0.91 22.57
CA SER A 174 19.92 -2.15 23.08
C SER A 174 18.43 -2.30 22.72
N ALA A 175 17.74 -1.17 22.51
CA ALA A 175 16.36 -1.11 22.10
C ALA A 175 16.08 0.17 21.29
N PHE A 176 14.99 0.16 20.53
CA PHE A 176 14.50 1.29 19.75
C PHE A 176 13.11 1.69 20.21
N ILE A 177 12.89 2.97 20.48
CA ILE A 177 11.59 3.58 20.77
C ILE A 177 11.36 4.68 19.74
N GLY A 178 10.54 4.37 18.72
CA GLY A 178 10.20 5.31 17.65
C GLY A 178 8.99 6.15 18.01
N VAL A 179 9.10 7.47 17.90
CA VAL A 179 8.02 8.43 18.12
C VAL A 179 7.42 8.81 16.78
N LEU A 180 6.14 8.54 16.58
CA LEU A 180 5.37 8.99 15.41
C LEU A 180 5.01 10.47 15.59
N SER A 181 5.98 11.35 15.40
CA SER A 181 5.80 12.78 15.61
C SER A 181 4.99 13.43 14.49
N GLY A 182 3.96 14.21 14.87
CA GLY A 182 3.06 14.87 13.92
C GLY A 182 2.16 13.91 13.13
N TYR A 183 1.93 12.69 13.66
CA TYR A 183 0.99 11.74 13.08
C TYR A 183 -0.45 12.20 13.39
N PRO A 184 -1.32 12.38 12.37
CA PRO A 184 -2.72 12.72 12.61
C PRO A 184 -3.42 11.65 13.44
N GLY A 185 -4.18 12.09 14.48
CA GLY A 185 -4.89 11.16 15.37
C GLY A 185 -4.05 10.55 16.48
N ASP A 186 -2.76 10.91 16.60
CA ASP A 186 -1.87 10.51 17.72
C ASP A 186 -1.83 8.99 17.98
N SER A 187 -1.81 8.18 16.92
CA SER A 187 -1.73 6.71 17.00
C SER A 187 -0.31 6.21 17.25
N ALA A 188 -0.21 4.98 17.82
CA ALA A 188 1.02 4.19 17.87
C ALA A 188 0.90 2.88 17.06
N GLU A 189 -0.29 2.56 16.55
CA GLU A 189 -0.58 1.30 15.83
C GLU A 189 -0.17 1.40 14.37
N TYR A 190 1.15 1.41 14.10
CA TYR A 190 1.74 1.69 12.80
C TYR A 190 2.58 0.51 12.31
N TYR A 191 2.16 -0.13 11.20
CA TYR A 191 2.82 -1.31 10.65
C TYR A 191 3.89 -0.95 9.61
N VAL A 192 4.94 -0.27 10.06
CA VAL A 192 6.09 0.13 9.25
C VAL A 192 7.38 -0.11 10.05
N PRO A 193 8.46 -0.55 9.39
CA PRO A 193 8.59 -0.96 8.00
C PRO A 193 7.92 -2.30 7.70
N TYR A 194 7.39 -2.46 6.48
CA TYR A 194 6.74 -3.69 6.01
C TYR A 194 7.63 -4.48 5.02
N ASP A 195 8.94 -4.43 5.21
CA ASP A 195 9.96 -5.04 4.34
C ASP A 195 10.33 -6.48 4.73
N ALA A 196 9.73 -7.00 5.80
CA ALA A 196 9.99 -8.33 6.40
C ALA A 196 11.45 -8.57 6.83
N VAL A 197 12.26 -7.51 6.93
CA VAL A 197 13.66 -7.64 7.36
C VAL A 197 13.73 -7.82 8.87
N ALA A 198 14.37 -8.92 9.30
CA ALA A 198 14.61 -9.16 10.73
C ALA A 198 15.62 -8.15 11.29
N ARG A 199 15.23 -7.47 12.39
CA ARG A 199 16.10 -6.50 13.07
C ARG A 199 16.68 -7.11 14.34
N PRO A 200 17.97 -6.80 14.66
CA PRO A 200 18.67 -7.46 15.73
C PRO A 200 18.35 -6.95 17.14
N ILE A 201 17.63 -5.82 17.26
CA ILE A 201 17.22 -5.26 18.55
C ILE A 201 15.69 -5.15 18.63
N PRO A 202 15.08 -5.19 19.83
CA PRO A 202 13.67 -4.95 19.99
C PRO A 202 13.32 -3.48 19.70
N GLY A 203 12.11 -3.25 19.19
CA GLY A 203 11.64 -1.91 18.91
C GLY A 203 10.12 -1.77 19.08
N VAL A 204 9.70 -0.56 19.43
CA VAL A 204 8.28 -0.18 19.52
C VAL A 204 8.04 1.20 18.95
N TRP A 205 6.84 1.40 18.40
CA TRP A 205 6.27 2.69 18.09
C TRP A 205 5.52 3.23 19.30
N ILE A 206 5.60 4.55 19.53
CA ILE A 206 4.75 5.30 20.44
C ILE A 206 4.19 6.52 19.73
N SER A 207 3.06 7.04 20.23
CA SER A 207 2.47 8.25 19.65
C SER A 207 3.30 9.52 19.92
N GLY A 208 3.02 10.59 19.17
CA GLY A 208 3.66 11.89 19.34
C GLY A 208 3.51 12.43 20.76
N SER A 209 2.31 12.37 21.33
CA SER A 209 2.03 12.85 22.70
C SER A 209 2.81 12.06 23.76
N GLN A 210 2.95 10.74 23.60
CA GLN A 210 3.78 9.93 24.49
C GLN A 210 5.26 10.26 24.36
N GLY A 211 5.73 10.55 23.15
CA GLY A 211 7.08 11.02 22.91
C GLY A 211 7.38 12.35 23.62
N GLU A 212 6.47 13.31 23.56
CA GLU A 212 6.59 14.57 24.31
C GLU A 212 6.61 14.33 25.83
N ARG A 213 5.70 13.50 26.34
CA ARG A 213 5.70 13.11 27.77
C ARG A 213 7.02 12.48 28.21
N LEU A 214 7.61 11.62 27.42
CA LEU A 214 8.94 11.03 27.74
C LEU A 214 10.03 12.09 27.81
N ARG A 215 10.04 13.06 26.88
CA ARG A 215 11.00 14.16 26.90
C ARG A 215 10.82 15.07 28.12
N ASP A 216 9.58 15.30 28.55
CA ASP A 216 9.29 16.04 29.79
C ASP A 216 9.91 15.32 31.00
N MET A 217 9.66 14.01 31.13
CA MET A 217 10.25 13.20 32.20
C MET A 217 11.80 13.22 32.16
N MET A 218 12.40 13.14 30.95
CA MET A 218 13.86 13.18 30.80
C MET A 218 14.49 14.53 31.17
N ARG A 219 13.74 15.64 31.09
CA ARG A 219 14.20 16.95 31.58
C ARG A 219 14.23 17.04 33.11
N GLU A 220 13.39 16.28 33.77
CA GLU A 220 13.29 16.29 35.24
C GLU A 220 14.27 15.30 35.89
N ALA A 221 14.44 14.11 35.31
CA ALA A 221 15.33 13.07 35.85
C ALA A 221 15.75 12.07 34.75
N PRO A 222 16.83 11.30 34.96
CA PRO A 222 17.16 10.16 34.09
C PRO A 222 16.00 9.19 34.02
N VAL A 223 15.65 8.77 32.78
CA VAL A 223 14.54 7.84 32.51
C VAL A 223 15.11 6.46 32.21
N ARG A 224 14.58 5.44 32.86
CA ARG A 224 14.84 4.04 32.61
C ARG A 224 13.59 3.40 31.98
N VAL A 225 13.77 2.57 30.98
CA VAL A 225 12.71 1.82 30.34
C VAL A 225 12.80 0.33 30.69
N ALA A 226 11.62 -0.31 30.81
CA ALA A 226 11.46 -1.76 30.80
C ALA A 226 10.61 -2.12 29.59
N LEU A 227 11.18 -2.86 28.63
CA LEU A 227 10.58 -3.23 27.36
C LEU A 227 10.41 -4.73 27.28
N ARG A 228 9.19 -5.17 26.95
CA ARG A 228 8.87 -6.54 26.59
C ARG A 228 8.30 -6.57 25.18
N VAL A 229 8.78 -7.49 24.36
CA VAL A 229 8.24 -7.80 23.03
C VAL A 229 8.32 -9.32 22.85
N ASP A 230 7.18 -10.00 22.84
CA ASP A 230 7.06 -11.40 22.48
C ASP A 230 6.43 -11.50 21.10
N SER A 231 7.07 -12.22 20.17
CA SER A 231 6.59 -12.40 18.81
C SER A 231 6.95 -13.80 18.27
N ALA A 232 6.00 -14.39 17.55
CA ALA A 232 6.29 -15.58 16.74
C ALA A 232 6.98 -15.16 15.45
N ARG A 233 7.92 -16.02 14.99
CA ARG A 233 8.64 -15.87 13.72
C ARG A 233 8.88 -17.24 13.13
N GLU A 234 8.53 -17.41 11.88
CA GLU A 234 8.76 -18.65 11.14
C GLU A 234 8.72 -18.37 9.63
N GLU A 235 9.26 -19.26 8.82
CA GLU A 235 9.04 -19.23 7.37
C GLU A 235 7.71 -19.92 7.07
N ILE A 236 6.89 -19.26 6.27
CA ILE A 236 5.57 -19.79 5.87
C ILE A 236 5.40 -19.76 4.35
N THR A 237 4.38 -20.50 3.91
CA THR A 237 3.87 -20.42 2.55
C THR A 237 2.52 -19.73 2.56
N THR A 238 2.40 -18.64 1.79
CA THR A 238 1.16 -18.00 1.38
C THR A 238 0.99 -18.17 -0.13
N HIS A 239 -0.01 -17.54 -0.76
CA HIS A 239 -0.26 -17.75 -2.18
C HIS A 239 -0.71 -16.49 -2.89
N ASN A 240 -0.14 -16.23 -4.06
CA ASN A 240 -0.81 -15.39 -5.05
C ASN A 240 -2.05 -16.11 -5.57
N VAL A 241 -3.13 -15.37 -5.80
CA VAL A 241 -4.34 -15.88 -6.43
C VAL A 241 -4.37 -15.42 -7.88
N VAL A 242 -4.41 -16.37 -8.81
CA VAL A 242 -4.36 -16.09 -10.25
C VAL A 242 -5.58 -16.68 -10.95
N GLY A 243 -6.16 -15.92 -11.88
CA GLY A 243 -7.24 -16.37 -12.76
C GLY A 243 -7.10 -15.72 -14.13
N GLU A 244 -7.61 -16.34 -15.17
CA GLU A 244 -7.41 -15.90 -16.56
C GLU A 244 -8.72 -15.81 -17.32
N LEU A 245 -8.78 -14.92 -18.29
CA LEU A 245 -9.83 -14.89 -19.31
C LEU A 245 -9.18 -14.86 -20.69
N PRO A 246 -9.53 -15.78 -21.61
CA PRO A 246 -9.05 -15.73 -23.00
C PRO A 246 -9.46 -14.40 -23.66
N GLY A 247 -8.64 -13.89 -24.56
CA GLY A 247 -8.88 -12.66 -25.31
C GLY A 247 -8.76 -12.82 -26.80
N ALA A 248 -8.66 -11.70 -27.52
CA ALA A 248 -8.54 -11.69 -28.98
C ALA A 248 -7.24 -12.32 -29.47
N ASP A 249 -6.22 -12.35 -28.65
CA ASP A 249 -4.89 -12.92 -28.94
C ASP A 249 -4.21 -13.45 -27.67
N GLU A 250 -2.98 -13.97 -27.80
CA GLU A 250 -2.19 -14.57 -26.74
C GLU A 250 -1.30 -13.55 -26.00
N GLU A 251 -1.28 -12.30 -26.41
CA GLU A 251 -0.66 -11.25 -25.61
C GLU A 251 -1.53 -10.99 -24.39
N MET A 252 -0.99 -10.41 -23.32
CA MET A 252 -1.74 -10.31 -22.08
C MET A 252 -1.74 -8.92 -21.48
N VAL A 253 -2.84 -8.61 -20.80
CA VAL A 253 -2.91 -7.54 -19.82
C VAL A 253 -3.05 -8.18 -18.45
N ILE A 254 -2.19 -7.79 -17.51
CA ILE A 254 -2.27 -8.18 -16.10
C ILE A 254 -3.11 -7.12 -15.38
N ILE A 255 -4.04 -7.55 -14.53
CA ILE A 255 -4.88 -6.69 -13.70
C ILE A 255 -4.66 -7.13 -12.26
N GLY A 256 -3.99 -6.29 -11.49
CA GLY A 256 -3.42 -6.69 -10.20
C GLY A 256 -3.80 -5.82 -9.01
N SER A 257 -3.61 -6.38 -7.84
CA SER A 257 -3.60 -5.79 -6.50
C SER A 257 -2.98 -6.80 -5.51
N HIS A 258 -3.07 -6.54 -4.20
CA HIS A 258 -2.68 -7.52 -3.19
C HIS A 258 -3.83 -7.80 -2.21
N HIS A 259 -3.83 -8.98 -1.57
CA HIS A 259 -4.93 -9.38 -0.67
C HIS A 259 -4.57 -9.30 0.81
N ASP A 260 -3.29 -9.22 1.15
CA ASP A 260 -2.83 -8.98 2.51
C ASP A 260 -2.96 -7.50 2.90
N GLY A 261 -2.85 -7.21 4.18
CA GLY A 261 -2.94 -5.84 4.71
C GLY A 261 -2.39 -5.76 6.13
N PRO A 262 -1.97 -4.59 6.61
CA PRO A 262 -1.33 -4.44 7.91
C PRO A 262 -2.28 -4.65 9.10
N TRP A 263 -3.58 -4.39 8.87
CA TRP A 263 -4.68 -4.49 9.85
C TRP A 263 -5.90 -5.16 9.19
N ALA A 264 -7.11 -4.85 9.65
CA ALA A 264 -8.33 -5.18 8.90
C ALA A 264 -8.40 -4.42 7.57
N SER A 265 -7.89 -3.21 7.56
CA SER A 265 -7.54 -2.36 6.41
C SER A 265 -8.55 -2.36 5.28
N ALA A 266 -9.45 -1.37 5.31
CA ALA A 266 -10.46 -1.20 4.28
C ALA A 266 -9.84 -0.65 2.99
N VAL A 267 -8.91 0.31 3.12
CA VAL A 267 -8.20 0.94 2.00
C VAL A 267 -7.01 0.08 1.56
N GLU A 268 -6.19 -0.41 2.50
CA GLU A 268 -4.95 -1.19 2.29
C GLU A 268 -5.16 -2.72 2.49
N ASP A 269 -5.54 -3.62 1.60
CA ASP A 269 -6.03 -3.27 0.29
C ASP A 269 -7.33 -4.01 -0.05
N ALA A 270 -8.31 -4.04 0.93
CA ALA A 270 -9.61 -4.61 0.63
C ALA A 270 -10.28 -3.87 -0.55
N SER A 271 -9.96 -2.56 -0.73
CA SER A 271 -10.47 -1.77 -1.84
C SER A 271 -9.87 -2.18 -3.17
N GLY A 272 -8.58 -2.43 -3.25
CA GLY A 272 -7.92 -2.90 -4.47
C GLY A 272 -8.36 -4.30 -4.87
N VAL A 273 -8.43 -5.26 -3.90
CA VAL A 273 -9.05 -6.58 -4.14
C VAL A 273 -10.41 -6.42 -4.80
N SER A 274 -11.27 -5.55 -4.26
CA SER A 274 -12.64 -5.37 -4.76
C SER A 274 -12.67 -4.68 -6.14
N LEU A 275 -11.74 -3.78 -6.44
CA LEU A 275 -11.59 -3.19 -7.77
C LEU A 275 -11.13 -4.24 -8.80
N VAL A 276 -10.21 -5.15 -8.44
CA VAL A 276 -9.80 -6.27 -9.32
C VAL A 276 -10.96 -7.23 -9.54
N LEU A 277 -11.76 -7.55 -8.50
CA LEU A 277 -12.98 -8.34 -8.65
C LEU A 277 -14.01 -7.65 -9.56
N ALA A 278 -14.12 -6.32 -9.50
CA ALA A 278 -15.00 -5.55 -10.38
C ALA A 278 -14.54 -5.63 -11.85
N GLN A 279 -13.24 -5.60 -12.10
CA GLN A 279 -12.68 -5.85 -13.43
C GLN A 279 -13.00 -7.29 -13.89
N ALA A 280 -12.79 -8.29 -13.04
CA ALA A 280 -13.09 -9.69 -13.37
C ALA A 280 -14.58 -9.87 -13.69
N ALA A 281 -15.48 -9.26 -12.92
CA ALA A 281 -16.93 -9.31 -13.14
C ALA A 281 -17.34 -8.63 -14.46
N TYR A 282 -16.73 -7.51 -14.82
CA TYR A 282 -16.97 -6.85 -16.09
C TYR A 282 -16.49 -7.72 -17.26
N TRP A 283 -15.21 -8.09 -17.24
CA TRP A 283 -14.57 -8.75 -18.36
C TRP A 283 -15.09 -10.19 -18.59
N SER A 284 -15.56 -10.88 -17.58
CA SER A 284 -16.17 -12.21 -17.73
C SER A 284 -17.44 -12.18 -18.59
N GLN A 285 -18.13 -11.04 -18.63
CA GLN A 285 -19.35 -10.85 -19.44
C GLN A 285 -19.06 -10.35 -20.88
N VAL A 286 -17.82 -9.98 -21.18
CA VAL A 286 -17.39 -9.58 -22.53
C VAL A 286 -16.91 -10.83 -23.26
N SER A 287 -17.30 -11.01 -24.53
CA SER A 287 -16.89 -12.20 -25.29
C SER A 287 -15.36 -12.22 -25.55
N PRO A 288 -14.73 -13.40 -25.64
CA PRO A 288 -13.28 -13.51 -25.85
C PRO A 288 -12.75 -12.68 -27.01
N VAL A 289 -13.43 -12.68 -28.15
CA VAL A 289 -13.04 -11.92 -29.36
C VAL A 289 -13.17 -10.40 -29.19
N GLU A 290 -13.92 -9.96 -28.20
CA GLU A 290 -14.12 -8.55 -27.87
C GLU A 290 -13.22 -8.09 -26.71
N ARG A 291 -12.48 -8.97 -26.03
CA ARG A 291 -11.43 -8.58 -25.08
C ARG A 291 -10.19 -8.15 -25.87
N PRO A 292 -9.46 -7.09 -25.46
CA PRO A 292 -8.30 -6.63 -26.24
C PRO A 292 -7.19 -7.68 -26.35
N HIS A 293 -6.92 -8.41 -25.26
CA HIS A 293 -5.91 -9.44 -25.10
C HIS A 293 -6.39 -10.49 -24.10
N ARG A 294 -5.63 -11.56 -23.89
CA ARG A 294 -5.79 -12.43 -22.73
C ARG A 294 -5.65 -11.59 -21.46
N LEU A 295 -6.58 -11.73 -20.52
CA LEU A 295 -6.55 -11.00 -19.24
C LEU A 295 -6.11 -11.95 -18.13
N VAL A 296 -5.11 -11.53 -17.36
CA VAL A 296 -4.61 -12.24 -16.18
C VAL A 296 -4.95 -11.41 -14.97
N PHE A 297 -5.77 -11.96 -14.07
CA PHE A 297 -6.12 -11.35 -12.80
C PHE A 297 -5.19 -11.89 -11.73
N LEU A 298 -4.52 -11.00 -11.01
CA LEU A 298 -3.49 -11.33 -10.04
C LEU A 298 -3.74 -10.60 -8.73
N LEU A 299 -3.96 -11.36 -7.66
CA LEU A 299 -3.99 -10.81 -6.32
C LEU A 299 -2.77 -11.34 -5.56
N ASN A 300 -1.80 -10.46 -5.38
CA ASN A 300 -0.53 -10.79 -4.76
C ASN A 300 -0.68 -11.07 -3.27
N SER A 301 0.17 -11.93 -2.74
CA SER A 301 0.43 -12.09 -1.32
C SER A 301 1.73 -11.39 -0.92
N GLY A 302 1.84 -11.03 0.35
CA GLY A 302 3.10 -10.56 0.91
C GLY A 302 3.54 -9.17 0.43
N HIS A 303 2.62 -8.30 0.07
CA HIS A 303 2.89 -6.87 -0.03
C HIS A 303 3.45 -6.36 1.29
N MET A 304 2.78 -6.70 2.42
CA MET A 304 3.23 -6.40 3.78
C MET A 304 4.49 -7.20 4.22
N ALA A 305 5.09 -7.94 3.31
CA ALA A 305 6.38 -8.60 3.44
C ALA A 305 7.33 -8.19 2.29
N GLY A 306 7.32 -6.91 1.97
CA GLY A 306 8.19 -6.26 0.99
C GLY A 306 7.90 -6.61 -0.46
N GLY A 307 6.66 -6.98 -0.83
CA GLY A 307 6.28 -7.31 -2.20
C GLY A 307 6.74 -8.71 -2.64
N ALA A 308 6.79 -9.67 -1.73
CA ALA A 308 7.27 -11.03 -2.02
C ALA A 308 6.46 -11.74 -3.12
N GLY A 309 5.14 -11.53 -3.15
CA GLY A 309 4.24 -12.15 -4.14
C GLY A 309 4.46 -11.66 -5.54
N ALA A 310 4.57 -10.35 -5.74
CA ALA A 310 4.84 -9.76 -7.05
C ALA A 310 6.16 -10.27 -7.63
N ARG A 311 7.23 -10.28 -6.81
CA ARG A 311 8.53 -10.82 -7.24
C ARG A 311 8.45 -12.31 -7.57
N SER A 312 7.77 -13.11 -6.73
CA SER A 312 7.58 -14.55 -6.99
C SER A 312 6.84 -14.79 -8.31
N PHE A 313 5.79 -14.02 -8.60
CA PHE A 313 5.05 -14.10 -9.87
C PHE A 313 5.95 -13.75 -11.05
N ILE A 314 6.66 -12.62 -10.98
CA ILE A 314 7.59 -12.16 -12.02
C ILE A 314 8.65 -13.21 -12.33
N ASP A 315 9.27 -13.79 -11.30
CA ASP A 315 10.33 -14.79 -11.48
C ASP A 315 9.79 -16.08 -12.09
N ARG A 316 8.60 -16.53 -11.69
CA ARG A 316 7.95 -17.73 -12.21
C ARG A 316 7.52 -17.59 -13.66
N HIS A 317 6.99 -16.42 -14.03
CA HIS A 317 6.41 -16.13 -15.35
C HIS A 317 7.32 -15.28 -16.26
N ARG A 318 8.58 -15.13 -15.90
CA ARG A 318 9.55 -14.26 -16.62
C ARG A 318 9.52 -14.42 -18.15
N PRO A 319 9.46 -15.63 -18.75
CA PRO A 319 9.35 -15.78 -20.20
C PRO A 319 8.02 -15.26 -20.77
N GLU A 320 6.93 -15.41 -20.03
CA GLU A 320 5.59 -14.98 -20.45
C GLU A 320 5.43 -13.46 -20.37
N LEU A 321 6.12 -12.81 -19.44
CA LEU A 321 6.07 -11.35 -19.27
C LEU A 321 6.50 -10.60 -20.54
N GLN A 322 7.25 -11.23 -21.43
CA GLN A 322 7.60 -10.64 -22.74
C GLN A 322 6.36 -10.38 -23.62
N ARG A 323 5.26 -11.10 -23.36
CA ARG A 323 3.96 -10.92 -24.03
C ARG A 323 3.01 -10.01 -23.25
N THR A 324 3.42 -9.43 -22.12
CA THR A 324 2.59 -8.47 -21.38
C THR A 324 2.59 -7.12 -22.07
N VAL A 325 1.43 -6.70 -22.53
CA VAL A 325 1.18 -5.38 -23.14
C VAL A 325 1.17 -4.31 -22.06
N LEU A 326 0.47 -4.59 -20.96
CA LEU A 326 0.27 -3.66 -19.85
C LEU A 326 0.01 -4.42 -18.56
N GLU A 327 0.53 -3.93 -17.45
CA GLU A 327 0.06 -4.25 -16.11
C GLU A 327 -0.73 -3.07 -15.57
N VAL A 328 -1.99 -3.31 -15.13
CA VAL A 328 -2.88 -2.33 -14.51
C VAL A 328 -3.07 -2.72 -13.06
N HIS A 329 -2.47 -1.95 -12.18
CA HIS A 329 -2.54 -2.17 -10.74
C HIS A 329 -3.55 -1.23 -10.09
N LEU A 330 -4.42 -1.75 -9.24
CA LEU A 330 -5.53 -1.01 -8.65
C LEU A 330 -5.47 -1.14 -7.13
N GLU A 331 -5.25 -0.01 -6.44
CA GLU A 331 -5.11 0.05 -4.98
C GLU A 331 -5.88 1.25 -4.42
N HIS A 332 -6.18 1.23 -3.13
CA HIS A 332 -6.49 2.37 -2.25
C HIS A 332 -7.57 3.35 -2.75
N ALA A 333 -8.82 2.96 -2.73
CA ALA A 333 -9.94 3.88 -3.06
C ALA A 333 -10.33 4.76 -1.85
N ALA A 334 -9.43 5.67 -1.42
CA ALA A 334 -9.57 6.42 -0.18
C ALA A 334 -10.33 7.75 -0.30
N GLY A 335 -10.98 8.14 0.81
CA GLY A 335 -11.39 9.50 1.11
C GLY A 335 -10.29 10.29 1.80
N GLU A 336 -10.25 11.60 1.57
CA GLU A 336 -9.33 12.50 2.27
C GLU A 336 -9.81 12.78 3.69
N PHE A 337 -8.93 12.59 4.67
CA PHE A 337 -9.16 12.91 6.07
C PHE A 337 -8.13 13.94 6.54
N VAL A 338 -8.57 14.88 7.36
CA VAL A 338 -7.76 15.99 7.86
C VAL A 338 -7.88 16.14 9.37
N GLU A 339 -6.83 16.66 9.99
CA GLU A 339 -6.89 17.03 11.40
C GLU A 339 -7.78 18.25 11.62
N SER A 340 -8.58 18.20 12.66
CA SER A 340 -9.38 19.30 13.14
C SER A 340 -9.35 19.35 14.67
N GLY A 341 -9.91 20.41 15.27
CA GLY A 341 -10.09 20.46 16.73
C GLY A 341 -11.00 19.36 17.30
N ARG A 342 -11.60 18.52 16.43
CA ARG A 342 -12.44 17.36 16.79
C ARG A 342 -11.76 16.01 16.54
N GLY A 343 -10.46 16.01 16.23
CA GLY A 343 -9.71 14.84 15.79
C GLY A 343 -9.61 14.73 14.28
N VAL A 344 -9.46 13.52 13.76
CA VAL A 344 -9.38 13.23 12.33
C VAL A 344 -10.78 13.12 11.72
N VAL A 345 -11.10 13.96 10.75
CA VAL A 345 -12.43 14.06 10.13
C VAL A 345 -12.35 14.01 8.59
N PRO A 346 -13.41 13.53 7.90
CA PRO A 346 -13.45 13.56 6.44
C PRO A 346 -13.47 15.00 5.93
N SER A 347 -12.69 15.30 4.88
CA SER A 347 -12.74 16.60 4.19
C SER A 347 -13.94 16.75 3.26
N GLY A 348 -14.55 15.64 2.87
CA GLY A 348 -15.59 15.56 1.85
C GLY A 348 -15.06 15.35 0.44
N HIS A 349 -13.74 15.29 0.26
CA HIS A 349 -13.08 15.02 -1.01
C HIS A 349 -12.53 13.58 -1.07
N PRO A 350 -12.35 13.00 -2.28
CA PRO A 350 -11.47 11.85 -2.41
C PRO A 350 -10.03 12.25 -2.05
N GLU A 351 -9.26 11.31 -1.52
CA GLU A 351 -7.81 11.47 -1.41
C GLU A 351 -7.20 11.74 -2.80
N ALA A 352 -6.07 12.45 -2.85
CA ALA A 352 -5.39 12.69 -4.12
C ALA A 352 -5.07 11.38 -4.83
N ARG A 353 -5.55 11.23 -6.06
CA ARG A 353 -5.37 10.02 -6.87
C ARG A 353 -4.07 10.10 -7.65
N TRP A 354 -3.25 9.10 -7.52
CA TRP A 354 -2.01 8.97 -8.26
C TRP A 354 -2.15 7.86 -9.30
N TRP A 355 -1.76 8.19 -10.53
CA TRP A 355 -1.73 7.27 -11.66
C TRP A 355 -0.30 7.16 -12.15
N PHE A 356 0.49 6.26 -11.54
CA PHE A 356 1.82 5.99 -12.06
C PHE A 356 1.71 5.34 -13.42
N THR A 357 2.16 6.04 -14.45
CA THR A 357 1.99 5.62 -15.84
C THR A 357 3.34 5.59 -16.55
N SER A 358 3.66 4.46 -17.19
CA SER A 358 4.84 4.36 -18.03
C SER A 358 4.86 5.49 -19.07
N ARG A 359 6.05 6.09 -19.27
CA ARG A 359 6.26 7.26 -20.14
C ARG A 359 6.08 6.93 -21.62
N ILE A 360 4.89 6.45 -21.97
CA ILE A 360 4.47 6.08 -23.33
C ILE A 360 3.37 7.05 -23.74
N PRO A 361 3.63 8.01 -24.67
CA PRO A 361 2.68 9.09 -24.96
C PRO A 361 1.26 8.63 -25.31
N PRO A 362 1.03 7.55 -26.11
CA PRO A 362 -0.31 7.03 -26.33
C PRO A 362 -0.98 6.50 -25.06
N LEU A 363 -0.23 5.87 -24.13
CA LEU A 363 -0.74 5.35 -22.86
C LEU A 363 -1.07 6.49 -21.88
N GLU A 364 -0.16 7.46 -21.71
CA GLU A 364 -0.43 8.66 -20.90
C GLU A 364 -1.68 9.40 -21.39
N SER A 365 -1.86 9.50 -22.72
CA SER A 365 -3.05 10.10 -23.30
C SER A 365 -4.32 9.28 -23.06
N ALA A 366 -4.24 7.95 -23.05
CA ALA A 366 -5.37 7.07 -22.74
C ALA A 366 -5.77 7.20 -21.27
N VAL A 367 -4.80 7.22 -20.34
CA VAL A 367 -5.05 7.42 -18.90
C VAL A 367 -5.70 8.79 -18.67
N ARG A 368 -5.17 9.86 -19.26
CA ARG A 368 -5.77 11.19 -19.14
C ARG A 368 -7.22 11.23 -19.63
N ARG A 369 -7.51 10.69 -20.81
CA ARG A 369 -8.90 10.62 -21.31
C ARG A 369 -9.81 9.80 -20.41
N ALA A 370 -9.32 8.71 -19.82
CA ALA A 370 -10.09 7.89 -18.88
C ALA A 370 -10.43 8.68 -17.60
N ILE A 371 -9.47 9.42 -17.05
CA ILE A 371 -9.65 10.30 -15.90
C ILE A 371 -10.70 11.38 -16.18
N GLU A 372 -10.57 12.08 -17.31
CA GLU A 372 -11.49 13.16 -17.73
C GLU A 372 -12.90 12.61 -18.00
N ALA A 373 -13.02 11.47 -18.70
CA ALA A 373 -14.31 10.86 -19.04
C ALA A 373 -15.10 10.39 -17.81
N GLU A 374 -14.43 9.99 -16.75
CA GLU A 374 -15.04 9.52 -15.50
C GLU A 374 -15.06 10.62 -14.40
N ASP A 375 -14.72 11.87 -14.76
CA ASP A 375 -14.60 13.03 -13.83
C ASP A 375 -13.85 12.68 -12.53
N LEU A 376 -12.73 11.94 -12.67
CA LEU A 376 -11.90 11.56 -11.53
C LEU A 376 -11.03 12.75 -11.10
N ARG A 377 -11.67 13.76 -10.50
CA ARG A 377 -11.02 14.97 -9.98
C ARG A 377 -9.93 14.63 -8.98
N ARG A 378 -8.99 15.56 -8.75
CA ARG A 378 -7.84 15.39 -7.87
C ARG A 378 -6.95 14.21 -8.31
N SER A 379 -6.71 14.09 -9.62
CA SER A 379 -5.86 13.06 -10.22
C SER A 379 -4.56 13.63 -10.76
N LEU A 380 -3.46 12.94 -10.47
CA LEU A 380 -2.12 13.21 -10.96
C LEU A 380 -1.62 12.02 -11.78
N ILE A 381 -1.22 12.24 -13.03
CA ILE A 381 -0.48 11.24 -13.80
C ILE A 381 1.00 11.44 -13.50
N LEU A 382 1.61 10.45 -12.85
CA LEU A 382 3.00 10.50 -12.39
C LEU A 382 3.86 9.54 -13.21
N PRO A 383 5.09 9.90 -13.58
CA PRO A 383 6.02 8.92 -14.11
C PRO A 383 6.34 7.86 -13.04
N PRO A 384 6.62 6.60 -13.41
CA PRO A 384 6.98 5.56 -12.44
C PRO A 384 8.18 5.94 -11.55
N THR A 385 9.01 6.85 -12.03
CA THR A 385 10.21 7.33 -11.34
C THR A 385 10.04 8.62 -10.55
N ALA A 386 8.78 9.07 -10.29
CA ALA A 386 8.51 10.34 -9.61
C ALA A 386 9.12 10.43 -8.19
N PHE A 387 9.21 9.32 -7.47
CA PHE A 387 9.69 9.27 -6.08
C PHE A 387 10.91 8.34 -5.89
N GLY A 388 11.51 7.84 -6.97
CA GLY A 388 12.62 6.91 -6.90
C GLY A 388 12.71 6.06 -8.17
N PRO A 389 13.44 4.95 -8.17
CA PRO A 389 13.61 4.13 -9.38
C PRO A 389 12.33 3.39 -9.80
N ARG A 390 11.35 3.29 -8.91
CA ARG A 390 10.05 2.62 -9.13
C ARG A 390 8.99 3.19 -8.19
N PRO A 391 7.68 2.99 -8.46
CA PRO A 391 6.64 3.15 -7.46
C PRO A 391 6.87 2.20 -6.27
N THR A 392 6.50 2.63 -5.06
CA THR A 392 6.60 1.81 -3.84
C THR A 392 5.37 0.91 -3.65
N THR A 393 4.93 0.29 -4.71
CA THR A 393 3.79 -0.63 -4.80
C THR A 393 4.23 -1.91 -5.51
N ASP A 394 3.39 -2.94 -5.54
CA ASP A 394 3.69 -4.19 -6.24
C ASP A 394 3.93 -4.00 -7.74
N CYS A 395 3.25 -3.04 -8.37
CA CYS A 395 3.48 -2.73 -9.77
C CYS A 395 4.90 -2.20 -10.06
N GLY A 396 5.58 -1.70 -9.04
CA GLY A 396 6.97 -1.24 -9.15
C GLY A 396 7.93 -2.35 -9.53
N ASP A 397 7.71 -3.58 -9.08
CA ASP A 397 8.53 -4.74 -9.47
C ASP A 397 8.27 -5.13 -10.94
N PHE A 398 7.04 -5.01 -11.43
CA PHE A 398 6.73 -5.15 -12.87
C PHE A 398 7.42 -4.08 -13.71
N HIS A 399 7.42 -2.83 -13.25
CA HIS A 399 8.16 -1.75 -13.92
C HIS A 399 9.66 -2.07 -14.05
N LEU A 400 10.29 -2.53 -12.97
CA LEU A 400 11.70 -2.95 -12.98
C LEU A 400 11.96 -4.17 -13.88
N ALA A 401 10.96 -5.02 -14.07
CA ALA A 401 11.01 -6.14 -15.02
C ALA A 401 10.79 -5.71 -16.48
N GLY A 402 10.62 -4.41 -16.75
CA GLY A 402 10.42 -3.86 -18.10
C GLY A 402 9.00 -4.05 -18.64
N VAL A 403 8.02 -4.26 -17.76
CA VAL A 403 6.61 -4.31 -18.14
C VAL A 403 6.04 -2.89 -18.11
N PRO A 404 5.34 -2.43 -19.15
CA PRO A 404 4.60 -1.17 -19.12
C PRO A 404 3.50 -1.23 -18.05
N ILE A 405 3.37 -0.15 -17.25
CA ILE A 405 2.45 -0.11 -16.12
C ILE A 405 1.50 1.08 -16.15
N VAL A 406 0.31 0.87 -15.58
CA VAL A 406 -0.57 1.91 -15.04
C VAL A 406 -0.98 1.47 -13.65
N ASN A 407 -0.57 2.21 -12.62
CA ASN A 407 -0.97 1.94 -11.25
C ASN A 407 -1.82 3.09 -10.70
N TYR A 408 -3.04 2.77 -10.36
CA TYR A 408 -3.95 3.65 -9.61
C TYR A 408 -3.79 3.42 -8.12
N LEU A 409 -3.55 4.48 -7.38
CA LEU A 409 -3.57 4.44 -5.92
C LEU A 409 -3.90 5.81 -5.31
N THR A 410 -4.17 5.81 -4.01
CA THR A 410 -4.11 6.99 -3.14
C THR A 410 -3.13 6.72 -1.99
N ALA A 411 -2.60 7.76 -1.33
CA ALA A 411 -1.60 7.58 -0.28
C ALA A 411 -1.97 8.36 1.00
N PRO A 412 -3.09 8.02 1.67
CA PRO A 412 -3.50 8.67 2.89
C PRO A 412 -2.61 8.27 4.07
N PHE A 413 -2.45 9.17 5.04
CA PHE A 413 -1.57 8.96 6.19
C PHE A 413 -1.93 7.72 7.03
N TYR A 414 -3.20 7.32 7.04
CA TYR A 414 -3.70 6.19 7.83
C TYR A 414 -3.48 4.81 7.19
N LEU A 415 -2.83 4.74 6.04
CA LEU A 415 -2.74 3.53 5.23
C LEU A 415 -2.17 2.32 6.00
N PHE A 416 -1.16 2.55 6.83
CA PHE A 416 -0.51 1.48 7.63
C PHE A 416 -0.94 1.48 9.10
N ASP A 417 -2.03 2.18 9.42
CA ASP A 417 -2.56 2.33 10.77
C ASP A 417 -3.88 1.57 10.96
N ALA A 418 -4.19 1.16 12.19
CA ALA A 418 -5.46 0.55 12.54
C ALA A 418 -6.69 1.45 12.30
N MET A 419 -6.47 2.77 12.08
CA MET A 419 -7.51 3.71 11.66
C MET A 419 -8.02 3.50 10.24
N ASP A 420 -7.37 2.65 9.43
CA ASP A 420 -7.86 2.28 8.09
C ASP A 420 -9.11 1.41 8.19
N THR A 421 -10.26 2.07 8.31
CA THR A 421 -11.59 1.49 8.53
C THR A 421 -12.55 1.81 7.38
N LEU A 422 -13.75 1.20 7.36
CA LEU A 422 -14.71 1.30 6.25
C LEU A 422 -15.16 2.74 5.93
N ASP A 423 -15.15 3.64 6.91
CA ASP A 423 -15.47 5.06 6.73
C ASP A 423 -14.42 5.83 5.90
N LYS A 424 -13.23 5.24 5.73
CA LYS A 424 -12.14 5.80 4.93
C LYS A 424 -12.33 5.59 3.42
N ILE A 425 -13.20 4.67 3.02
CA ILE A 425 -13.48 4.39 1.60
C ILE A 425 -14.24 5.55 0.96
N HIS A 426 -13.72 6.05 -0.14
CA HIS A 426 -14.46 7.01 -0.99
C HIS A 426 -15.38 6.26 -1.94
N ARG A 427 -16.55 5.83 -1.44
CA ARG A 427 -17.53 5.02 -2.18
C ARG A 427 -17.89 5.58 -3.56
N PRO A 428 -18.09 6.94 -3.73
CA PRO A 428 -18.41 7.48 -5.05
C PRO A 428 -17.33 7.26 -6.12
N SER A 429 -16.09 6.90 -5.74
CA SER A 429 -15.01 6.61 -6.68
C SER A 429 -15.02 5.18 -7.24
N LEU A 430 -15.69 4.23 -6.59
CA LEU A 430 -15.56 2.80 -6.89
C LEU A 430 -15.94 2.45 -8.34
N GLU A 431 -17.13 2.89 -8.79
CA GLU A 431 -17.55 2.69 -10.18
C GLU A 431 -16.71 3.48 -11.19
N PRO A 432 -16.49 4.81 -11.01
CA PRO A 432 -15.68 5.60 -11.94
C PRO A 432 -14.26 5.08 -12.12
N VAL A 433 -13.59 4.64 -11.03
CA VAL A 433 -12.26 4.02 -11.12
C VAL A 433 -12.30 2.71 -11.89
N THR A 434 -13.33 1.87 -11.65
CA THR A 434 -13.54 0.64 -12.39
C THR A 434 -13.72 0.92 -13.89
N ARG A 435 -14.53 1.90 -14.29
CA ARG A 435 -14.73 2.30 -15.69
C ARG A 435 -13.46 2.88 -16.31
N ALA A 436 -12.72 3.71 -15.57
CA ALA A 436 -11.45 4.25 -16.05
C ALA A 436 -10.43 3.15 -16.36
N ALA A 437 -10.31 2.14 -15.48
CA ALA A 437 -9.45 0.98 -15.72
C ALA A 437 -9.90 0.19 -16.97
N VAL A 438 -11.20 -0.04 -17.16
CA VAL A 438 -11.74 -0.67 -18.38
C VAL A 438 -11.34 0.13 -19.63
N ARG A 439 -11.49 1.47 -19.62
CA ARG A 439 -11.09 2.34 -20.75
C ARG A 439 -9.59 2.22 -21.07
N ILE A 440 -8.76 2.18 -20.03
CA ILE A 440 -7.30 2.05 -20.16
C ILE A 440 -6.96 0.69 -20.80
N ILE A 441 -7.56 -0.40 -20.31
CA ILE A 441 -7.38 -1.75 -20.87
C ILE A 441 -7.86 -1.80 -22.33
N GLU A 442 -9.05 -1.25 -22.64
CA GLU A 442 -9.56 -1.19 -24.02
C GLU A 442 -8.62 -0.42 -24.96
N SER A 443 -7.91 0.59 -24.47
CA SER A 443 -6.97 1.37 -25.27
C SER A 443 -5.78 0.55 -25.79
N THR A 444 -5.52 -0.62 -25.18
CA THR A 444 -4.45 -1.55 -25.62
C THR A 444 -4.82 -2.38 -26.84
N ARG A 445 -6.10 -2.38 -27.24
CA ARG A 445 -6.59 -3.14 -28.38
C ARG A 445 -5.73 -2.92 -29.63
N ARG A 446 -5.24 -4.00 -30.21
CA ARG A 446 -4.34 -3.99 -31.37
C ARG A 446 -2.95 -3.38 -31.10
N VAL A 447 -2.58 -3.19 -29.86
CA VAL A 447 -1.22 -2.79 -29.48
C VAL A 447 -0.49 -4.04 -29.02
N SER A 448 0.60 -4.40 -29.70
CA SER A 448 1.41 -5.54 -29.26
C SER A 448 2.31 -5.18 -28.09
N ALA A 449 2.70 -6.18 -27.30
CA ALA A 449 3.68 -6.02 -26.22
C ALA A 449 5.01 -5.42 -26.71
N ALA A 450 5.49 -5.87 -27.85
CA ALA A 450 6.68 -5.30 -28.49
C ALA A 450 6.46 -3.83 -28.91
N GLY A 451 5.29 -3.51 -29.47
CA GLY A 451 4.95 -2.14 -29.86
C GLY A 451 4.81 -1.21 -28.66
N MET A 452 4.25 -1.70 -27.56
CA MET A 452 4.14 -0.93 -26.32
C MET A 452 5.53 -0.64 -25.73
N ARG A 453 6.40 -1.66 -25.64
CA ARG A 453 7.78 -1.49 -25.13
C ARG A 453 8.66 -0.63 -26.02
N ALA A 454 8.52 -0.73 -27.34
CA ALA A 454 9.30 0.10 -28.28
C ALA A 454 9.02 1.61 -28.10
N ALA A 455 7.93 1.97 -27.48
CA ALA A 455 7.55 3.36 -27.16
C ALA A 455 8.04 3.82 -25.79
N LEU A 456 8.67 2.97 -24.97
CA LEU A 456 9.33 3.37 -23.73
C LEU A 456 10.55 4.25 -24.08
N PRO A 457 10.76 5.37 -23.38
CA PRO A 457 12.01 6.12 -23.50
C PRO A 457 13.18 5.23 -23.03
N GLY A 458 14.25 5.18 -23.83
CA GLY A 458 15.47 4.44 -23.51
C GLY A 458 16.20 4.99 -22.28
#